data_7bc6657fec5a11a2cb8f8b16fd0bf149
#
_entry.id   7bc6657fec5a11a2cb8f8b16fd0bf149
#
_cell.length_a   1.000
_cell.length_b   1.000
_cell.length_c   1.000
_cell.angle_alpha   90.00
_cell.angle_beta   90.00
_cell.angle_gamma   90.00
#
_symmetry.space_group_name_H-M   'P 1'
#
loop_
_entity.id
_entity.type
_entity.pdbx_description
1 polymer ?
#
loop_
_entity_poly.entity_id
_entity_poly.type
_entity_poly.pdbx_seq_one_letter_code
_entity_poly.pdbx_strand_id
1 'polypeptide(L)'
;LIQHRKWLKELLKIYRFKSFKKNKLSCTKQSYKSIEELISNKPEADLYIAGSDQIWNTAFLNGLDPAYYCMFEKDKNKCISYAASFALTSIPSEHHEFVKKGLSNFRSISVREQSGVKIAKEFGFEATNVLDPVFLLSKEEWNRIIKKRHKGNYLLVYDFSTKDPRIDEIAQKIAKERGLEVYSFNSDKPYISKVLRNCGPIEFLEWINDA
;
A
#
# COMPACT_ATOMS: atom_id res chain seq x y z
N LEU A 1 -21.68 27.38 0.97
CA LEU A 1 -22.00 26.40 -0.08
C LEU A 1 -20.78 25.57 -0.54
N ILE A 2 -19.61 26.17 -0.78
CA ILE A 2 -18.39 25.47 -1.24
C ILE A 2 -17.81 24.57 -0.14
N GLN A 3 -17.80 25.03 1.10
CA GLN A 3 -17.29 24.28 2.27
C GLN A 3 -18.15 23.04 2.60
N HIS A 4 -19.48 23.14 2.46
CA HIS A 4 -20.42 22.02 2.62
C HIS A 4 -20.22 20.93 1.54
N ARG A 5 -19.95 21.33 0.29
CA ARG A 5 -19.65 20.38 -0.78
C ARG A 5 -18.34 19.62 -0.58
N LYS A 6 -17.31 20.26 -0.01
CA LYS A 6 -16.05 19.57 0.33
C LYS A 6 -16.26 18.51 1.42
N TRP A 7 -16.99 18.85 2.48
CA TRP A 7 -17.28 17.95 3.58
C TRP A 7 -18.07 16.70 3.15
N LEU A 8 -19.13 16.88 2.36
CA LEU A 8 -19.91 15.76 1.80
C LEU A 8 -19.05 14.81 0.94
N LYS A 9 -18.10 15.36 0.22
CA LYS A 9 -17.17 14.57 -0.61
C LYS A 9 -16.21 13.73 0.22
N GLU A 10 -15.67 14.27 1.30
CA GLU A 10 -14.83 13.52 2.23
C GLU A 10 -15.62 12.40 2.94
N LEU A 11 -16.85 12.66 3.36
CA LEU A 11 -17.73 11.64 3.94
C LEU A 11 -18.00 10.48 2.96
N LEU A 12 -18.23 10.79 1.69
CA LEU A 12 -18.43 9.78 0.67
C LEU A 12 -17.19 8.90 0.47
N LYS A 13 -15.99 9.49 0.48
CA LYS A 13 -14.74 8.76 0.41
C LYS A 13 -14.59 7.83 1.62
N ILE A 14 -14.79 8.36 2.84
CA ILE A 14 -14.73 7.57 4.08
C ILE A 14 -15.72 6.40 4.03
N TYR A 15 -16.96 6.65 3.58
CA TYR A 15 -17.97 5.60 3.43
C TYR A 15 -17.53 4.51 2.45
N ARG A 16 -16.97 4.87 1.30
CA ARG A 16 -16.47 3.92 0.29
C ARG A 16 -15.35 3.04 0.82
N PHE A 17 -14.38 3.61 1.56
CA PHE A 17 -13.33 2.85 2.22
C PHE A 17 -13.87 1.91 3.30
N LYS A 18 -14.79 2.38 4.14
CA LYS A 18 -15.44 1.54 5.16
C LYS A 18 -16.25 0.40 4.52
N SER A 19 -16.99 0.69 3.46
CA SER A 19 -17.77 -0.30 2.71
C SER A 19 -16.86 -1.33 2.05
N PHE A 20 -15.75 -0.91 1.44
CA PHE A 20 -14.75 -1.81 0.87
C PHE A 20 -14.17 -2.73 1.94
N LYS A 21 -13.70 -2.16 3.05
CA LYS A 21 -13.16 -2.94 4.18
C LYS A 21 -14.16 -3.98 4.66
N LYS A 22 -15.42 -3.58 4.90
CA LYS A 22 -16.47 -4.49 5.39
C LYS A 22 -16.81 -5.62 4.43
N ASN A 23 -16.83 -5.34 3.12
CA ASN A 23 -17.39 -6.27 2.12
C ASN A 23 -16.32 -7.04 1.33
N LYS A 24 -15.05 -6.63 1.41
CA LYS A 24 -13.96 -7.20 0.59
C LYS A 24 -12.78 -7.72 1.40
N LEU A 25 -12.66 -7.32 2.67
CA LEU A 25 -11.57 -7.78 3.53
C LEU A 25 -12.15 -8.61 4.68
N SER A 26 -11.56 -9.78 4.92
CA SER A 26 -11.82 -10.58 6.11
C SER A 26 -10.94 -10.04 7.24
N CYS A 27 -11.54 -9.28 8.15
CA CYS A 27 -10.85 -8.72 9.30
C CYS A 27 -11.23 -9.46 10.57
N THR A 28 -10.30 -9.54 11.54
CA THR A 28 -10.63 -9.98 12.90
C THR A 28 -11.70 -9.08 13.51
N LYS A 29 -12.57 -9.65 14.35
CA LYS A 29 -13.61 -8.88 15.05
C LYS A 29 -13.00 -7.95 16.09
N GLN A 30 -11.90 -8.38 16.70
CA GLN A 30 -11.18 -7.62 17.71
C GLN A 30 -10.16 -6.68 17.06
N SER A 31 -10.03 -5.48 17.61
CA SER A 31 -8.94 -4.53 17.33
C SER A 31 -7.99 -4.50 18.51
N TYR A 32 -6.70 -4.52 18.26
CA TYR A 32 -5.66 -4.53 19.27
C TYR A 32 -5.03 -3.15 19.39
N LYS A 33 -4.81 -2.66 20.61
CA LYS A 33 -4.26 -1.33 20.87
C LYS A 33 -2.79 -1.36 21.29
N SER A 34 -2.29 -2.54 21.65
CA SER A 34 -0.89 -2.76 22.01
C SER A 34 -0.44 -4.16 21.63
N ILE A 35 0.87 -4.37 21.63
CA ILE A 35 1.44 -5.70 21.38
C ILE A 35 1.10 -6.69 22.52
N GLU A 36 0.99 -6.22 23.74
CA GLU A 36 0.63 -7.05 24.91
C GLU A 36 -0.81 -7.57 24.78
N GLU A 37 -1.73 -6.72 24.33
CA GLU A 37 -3.11 -7.13 24.04
C GLU A 37 -3.15 -8.16 22.91
N LEU A 38 -2.35 -7.96 21.86
CA LEU A 38 -2.25 -8.91 20.74
C LEU A 38 -1.63 -10.24 21.18
N ILE A 39 -0.59 -10.24 22.01
CA ILE A 39 0.02 -11.46 22.58
C ILE A 39 -1.00 -12.25 23.40
N SER A 40 -1.78 -11.54 24.21
CA SER A 40 -2.75 -12.18 25.14
C SER A 40 -3.98 -12.74 24.43
N ASN A 41 -4.37 -12.13 23.31
CA ASN A 41 -5.63 -12.41 22.60
C ASN A 41 -5.43 -12.60 21.10
N LYS A 42 -4.25 -13.07 20.67
CA LYS A 42 -3.95 -13.25 19.25
C LYS A 42 -4.97 -14.17 18.57
N PRO A 43 -5.36 -13.87 17.32
CA PRO A 43 -6.21 -14.79 16.56
C PRO A 43 -5.46 -16.10 16.34
N GLU A 44 -6.13 -17.23 16.48
CA GLU A 44 -5.55 -18.52 16.12
C GLU A 44 -5.41 -18.61 14.60
N ALA A 45 -4.23 -19.06 14.16
CA ALA A 45 -3.93 -19.27 12.76
C ALA A 45 -2.85 -20.34 12.58
N ASP A 46 -2.90 -21.04 11.46
CA ASP A 46 -1.85 -21.97 11.04
C ASP A 46 -0.61 -21.21 10.55
N LEU A 47 -0.81 -20.02 10.00
CA LEU A 47 0.23 -19.17 9.45
C LEU A 47 -0.11 -17.68 9.61
N TYR A 48 0.86 -16.89 10.07
CA TYR A 48 0.82 -15.43 10.08
C TYR A 48 1.70 -14.91 8.94
N ILE A 49 1.15 -14.04 8.12
CA ILE A 49 1.84 -13.47 6.97
C ILE A 49 1.98 -11.96 7.16
N ALA A 50 3.20 -11.49 7.36
CA ALA A 50 3.51 -10.07 7.37
C ALA A 50 3.75 -9.58 5.94
N GLY A 51 3.06 -8.53 5.54
CA GLY A 51 3.24 -7.92 4.22
C GLY A 51 1.91 -7.48 3.62
N SER A 52 1.87 -6.79 2.58
CA SER A 52 2.83 -6.08 1.72
C SER A 52 2.98 -4.63 2.23
N ASP A 53 3.27 -3.63 1.38
CA ASP A 53 3.46 -2.24 1.73
C ASP A 53 4.70 -1.97 2.62
N GLN A 54 4.93 -0.72 2.95
CA GLN A 54 6.11 -0.23 3.69
C GLN A 54 6.00 -0.52 5.20
N ILE A 55 5.61 -1.73 5.56
CA ILE A 55 5.39 -2.12 6.96
C ILE A 55 6.68 -2.17 7.78
N TRP A 56 7.84 -2.26 7.12
CA TRP A 56 9.17 -2.28 7.75
C TRP A 56 9.98 -0.99 7.50
N ASN A 57 9.33 0.06 7.03
CA ASN A 57 9.97 1.36 6.83
C ASN A 57 10.15 2.08 8.18
N THR A 58 11.38 2.05 8.70
CA THR A 58 11.71 2.63 10.01
C THR A 58 11.67 4.18 10.04
N ALA A 59 11.46 4.84 8.90
CA ALA A 59 11.17 6.27 8.88
C ALA A 59 9.73 6.59 9.37
N PHE A 60 8.89 5.55 9.53
CA PHE A 60 7.53 5.66 10.06
C PHE A 60 7.36 4.79 11.29
N LEU A 61 6.42 5.15 12.17
CA LEU A 61 6.15 4.41 13.41
C LEU A 61 5.80 2.93 13.18
N ASN A 62 5.11 2.61 12.09
CA ASN A 62 4.77 1.23 11.76
C ASN A 62 6.00 0.35 11.50
N GLY A 63 7.10 0.91 10.99
CA GLY A 63 8.34 0.16 10.77
C GLY A 63 9.04 -0.27 12.06
N LEU A 64 8.60 0.25 13.21
CA LEU A 64 9.05 -0.11 14.55
C LEU A 64 7.94 -0.77 15.38
N ASP A 65 6.82 -1.11 14.78
CA ASP A 65 5.74 -1.83 15.47
C ASP A 65 6.02 -3.34 15.44
N PRO A 66 6.16 -3.99 16.62
CA PRO A 66 6.47 -5.42 16.71
C PRO A 66 5.37 -6.31 16.11
N ALA A 67 4.15 -5.82 15.94
CA ALA A 67 3.07 -6.58 15.30
C ALA A 67 3.38 -6.90 13.84
N TYR A 68 4.01 -5.97 13.10
CA TYR A 68 4.41 -6.19 11.70
C TYR A 68 5.62 -7.12 11.53
N TYR A 69 6.27 -7.48 12.63
CA TYR A 69 7.32 -8.51 12.67
C TYR A 69 6.81 -9.82 13.29
N CYS A 70 5.50 -9.98 13.45
CA CYS A 70 4.87 -11.13 14.10
C CYS A 70 5.45 -11.47 15.49
N MET A 71 5.97 -10.46 16.23
CA MET A 71 6.59 -10.68 17.56
C MET A 71 5.59 -11.11 18.64
N PHE A 72 4.31 -11.18 18.32
CA PHE A 72 3.26 -11.74 19.16
C PHE A 72 3.21 -13.28 19.12
N GLU A 73 3.86 -13.90 18.14
CA GLU A 73 3.92 -15.35 17.98
C GLU A 73 5.30 -15.88 18.41
N LYS A 74 5.28 -16.94 19.25
CA LYS A 74 6.50 -17.58 19.74
C LYS A 74 7.05 -18.66 18.79
N ASP A 75 6.14 -19.30 18.05
CA ASP A 75 6.52 -20.29 17.05
C ASP A 75 6.80 -19.61 15.72
N LYS A 76 8.08 -19.35 15.45
CA LYS A 76 8.54 -18.77 14.19
C LYS A 76 8.19 -19.59 12.94
N ASN A 77 7.90 -20.89 13.09
CA ASN A 77 7.46 -21.73 11.97
C ASN A 77 6.09 -21.29 11.43
N LYS A 78 5.34 -20.55 12.24
CA LYS A 78 4.06 -19.96 11.85
C LYS A 78 4.20 -18.55 11.26
N CYS A 79 5.39 -17.98 11.14
CA CYS A 79 5.59 -16.62 10.67
C CYS A 79 6.36 -16.58 9.36
N ILE A 80 5.78 -15.93 8.35
CA ILE A 80 6.46 -15.62 7.09
C ILE A 80 6.20 -14.16 6.71
N SER A 81 7.02 -13.60 5.83
CA SER A 81 6.66 -12.36 5.15
C SER A 81 6.39 -12.61 3.67
N TYR A 82 5.48 -11.84 3.09
CA TYR A 82 5.22 -11.82 1.66
C TYR A 82 5.24 -10.39 1.13
N ALA A 83 6.25 -10.09 0.31
CA ALA A 83 6.44 -8.78 -0.32
C ALA A 83 6.47 -7.60 0.70
N ALA A 84 6.93 -7.83 1.93
CA ALA A 84 7.13 -6.76 2.90
C ALA A 84 8.15 -5.75 2.38
N SER A 85 7.97 -4.46 2.67
CA SER A 85 8.84 -3.43 2.13
C SER A 85 9.44 -2.59 3.24
N PHE A 86 10.76 -2.36 3.13
CA PHE A 86 11.47 -1.35 3.90
C PHE A 86 11.35 0.03 3.25
N ALA A 87 11.23 0.09 1.92
CA ALA A 87 11.28 1.33 1.12
C ALA A 87 12.49 2.22 1.47
N LEU A 88 13.58 1.59 1.90
CA LEU A 88 14.84 2.19 2.31
C LEU A 88 16.00 1.46 1.63
N THR A 89 17.16 2.08 1.60
CA THR A 89 18.40 1.47 1.13
C THR A 89 19.31 0.99 2.27
N SER A 90 19.06 1.47 3.49
CA SER A 90 19.74 1.07 4.73
C SER A 90 18.85 1.39 5.93
N ILE A 91 19.11 0.73 7.05
CA ILE A 91 18.41 0.98 8.31
C ILE A 91 19.29 1.88 9.20
N PRO A 92 18.75 2.93 9.82
CA PRO A 92 19.47 3.72 10.81
C PRO A 92 19.98 2.84 11.97
N SER A 93 21.20 3.12 12.45
CA SER A 93 21.88 2.28 13.47
C SER A 93 21.09 2.12 14.76
N GLU A 94 20.34 3.12 15.17
CA GLU A 94 19.48 3.11 16.36
C GLU A 94 18.33 2.08 16.26
N HIS A 95 18.00 1.61 15.05
CA HIS A 95 16.94 0.63 14.81
C HIS A 95 17.46 -0.78 14.52
N HIS A 96 18.79 -0.98 14.46
CA HIS A 96 19.41 -2.26 14.07
C HIS A 96 18.97 -3.42 14.95
N GLU A 97 19.05 -3.26 16.28
CA GLU A 97 18.67 -4.32 17.21
C GLU A 97 17.19 -4.70 17.08
N PHE A 98 16.31 -3.71 16.92
CA PHE A 98 14.89 -3.95 16.76
C PHE A 98 14.60 -4.71 15.46
N VAL A 99 15.14 -4.24 14.32
CA VAL A 99 14.93 -4.86 13.01
C VAL A 99 15.50 -6.28 12.99
N LYS A 100 16.72 -6.49 13.49
CA LYS A 100 17.35 -7.80 13.59
C LYS A 100 16.51 -8.78 14.40
N LYS A 101 16.04 -8.36 15.57
CA LYS A 101 15.13 -9.14 16.39
C LYS A 101 13.84 -9.47 15.65
N GLY A 102 13.25 -8.49 14.95
CA GLY A 102 12.04 -8.67 14.16
C GLY A 102 12.21 -9.70 13.05
N LEU A 103 13.26 -9.57 12.24
CA LEU A 103 13.54 -10.49 11.14
C LEU A 103 13.80 -11.92 11.63
N SER A 104 14.41 -12.09 12.81
CA SER A 104 14.67 -13.41 13.39
C SER A 104 13.42 -14.22 13.73
N ASN A 105 12.25 -13.57 13.74
CA ASN A 105 10.97 -14.21 14.05
C ASN A 105 10.33 -14.91 12.85
N PHE A 106 10.88 -14.72 11.65
CA PHE A 106 10.35 -15.35 10.44
C PHE A 106 11.12 -16.60 10.05
N ARG A 107 10.39 -17.66 9.67
CA ARG A 107 11.00 -18.84 9.05
C ARG A 107 11.39 -18.61 7.59
N SER A 108 10.69 -17.67 6.93
CA SER A 108 10.94 -17.31 5.53
C SER A 108 10.62 -15.84 5.33
N ILE A 109 11.54 -15.13 4.69
CA ILE A 109 11.45 -13.70 4.43
C ILE A 109 11.35 -13.47 2.93
N SER A 110 10.30 -12.80 2.50
CA SER A 110 10.26 -12.23 1.16
C SER A 110 9.91 -10.75 1.20
N VAL A 111 10.57 -10.00 0.32
CA VAL A 111 10.50 -8.53 0.26
C VAL A 111 10.17 -8.07 -1.16
N ARG A 112 9.57 -6.89 -1.27
CA ARG A 112 9.09 -6.34 -2.54
C ARG A 112 10.19 -5.70 -3.39
N GLU A 113 11.31 -5.32 -2.78
CA GLU A 113 12.40 -4.63 -3.47
C GLU A 113 13.77 -5.25 -3.19
N GLN A 114 14.67 -5.12 -4.16
CA GLN A 114 16.03 -5.64 -4.07
C GLN A 114 16.86 -5.00 -2.94
N SER A 115 16.57 -3.74 -2.57
CA SER A 115 17.19 -3.10 -1.41
C SER A 115 16.83 -3.83 -0.12
N GLY A 116 15.60 -4.34 0.00
CA GLY A 116 15.16 -5.13 1.14
C GLY A 116 15.90 -6.45 1.28
N VAL A 117 16.25 -7.11 0.16
CA VAL A 117 17.11 -8.32 0.18
C VAL A 117 18.49 -7.98 0.75
N LYS A 118 19.08 -6.85 0.32
CA LYS A 118 20.39 -6.39 0.83
C LYS A 118 20.32 -6.09 2.32
N ILE A 119 19.29 -5.36 2.76
CA ILE A 119 19.06 -5.06 4.19
C ILE A 119 18.94 -6.36 5.00
N ALA A 120 18.11 -7.32 4.59
CA ALA A 120 17.98 -8.59 5.30
C ALA A 120 19.33 -9.31 5.42
N LYS A 121 20.12 -9.33 4.35
CA LYS A 121 21.45 -9.94 4.32
C LYS A 121 22.44 -9.26 5.28
N GLU A 122 22.42 -7.93 5.39
CA GLU A 122 23.24 -7.16 6.34
C GLU A 122 22.95 -7.56 7.80
N PHE A 123 21.70 -7.95 8.09
CA PHE A 123 21.30 -8.47 9.40
C PHE A 123 21.53 -9.98 9.58
N GLY A 124 22.05 -10.66 8.54
CA GLY A 124 22.36 -12.09 8.59
C GLY A 124 21.19 -13.01 8.20
N PHE A 125 20.18 -12.49 7.48
CA PHE A 125 19.02 -13.26 7.03
C PHE A 125 18.97 -13.36 5.51
N GLU A 126 18.58 -14.53 5.02
CA GLU A 126 18.26 -14.72 3.60
C GLU A 126 16.84 -14.22 3.32
N ALA A 127 16.68 -13.49 2.23
CA ALA A 127 15.39 -13.00 1.77
C ALA A 127 15.23 -13.15 0.26
N THR A 128 14.01 -13.40 -0.18
CA THR A 128 13.67 -13.50 -1.61
C THR A 128 12.97 -12.24 -2.08
N ASN A 129 13.38 -11.68 -3.21
CA ASN A 129 12.66 -10.60 -3.86
C ASN A 129 11.46 -11.17 -4.63
N VAL A 130 10.26 -10.68 -4.33
CA VAL A 130 9.00 -11.11 -4.96
C VAL A 130 8.20 -9.90 -5.43
N LEU A 131 7.28 -10.13 -6.36
CA LEU A 131 6.37 -9.08 -6.81
C LEU A 131 5.35 -8.72 -5.72
N ASP A 132 4.86 -7.48 -5.79
CA ASP A 132 3.74 -7.03 -4.96
C ASP A 132 2.51 -7.95 -5.18
N PRO A 133 1.75 -8.28 -4.12
CA PRO A 133 0.58 -9.16 -4.22
C PRO A 133 -0.51 -8.68 -5.19
N VAL A 134 -0.48 -7.43 -5.61
CA VAL A 134 -1.39 -6.94 -6.67
C VAL A 134 -1.26 -7.74 -7.98
N PHE A 135 -0.08 -8.33 -8.22
CA PHE A 135 0.20 -9.15 -9.41
C PHE A 135 -0.18 -10.63 -9.25
N LEU A 136 -0.69 -11.05 -8.06
CA LEU A 136 -1.20 -12.40 -7.86
C LEU A 136 -2.55 -12.62 -8.53
N LEU A 137 -3.29 -11.54 -8.82
CA LEU A 137 -4.54 -11.59 -9.56
C LEU A 137 -4.32 -11.26 -11.02
N SER A 138 -4.96 -12.03 -11.90
CA SER A 138 -5.01 -11.74 -13.33
C SER A 138 -5.85 -10.49 -13.63
N LYS A 139 -5.71 -9.95 -14.83
CA LYS A 139 -6.55 -8.84 -15.31
C LYS A 139 -8.04 -9.18 -15.26
N GLU A 140 -8.39 -10.43 -15.60
CA GLU A 140 -9.75 -10.93 -15.58
C GLU A 140 -10.33 -10.96 -14.17
N GLU A 141 -9.53 -11.33 -13.16
CA GLU A 141 -9.93 -11.34 -11.76
C GLU A 141 -10.11 -9.92 -11.24
N TRP A 142 -9.20 -8.98 -11.56
CA TRP A 142 -9.36 -7.57 -11.25
C TRP A 142 -10.61 -6.99 -11.90
N ASN A 143 -10.91 -7.34 -13.15
CA ASN A 143 -12.10 -6.88 -13.88
C ASN A 143 -13.42 -7.33 -13.22
N ARG A 144 -13.45 -8.45 -12.47
CA ARG A 144 -14.64 -8.87 -11.71
C ARG A 144 -14.99 -7.95 -10.54
N ILE A 145 -13.99 -7.18 -10.06
CA ILE A 145 -14.17 -6.24 -8.97
C ILE A 145 -14.66 -4.88 -9.49
N ILE A 146 -14.30 -4.54 -10.73
CA ILE A 146 -14.66 -3.30 -11.40
C ILE A 146 -16.16 -3.32 -11.74
N LYS A 147 -16.87 -2.26 -11.35
CA LYS A 147 -18.33 -2.16 -11.55
C LYS A 147 -18.71 -1.22 -12.69
N LYS A 148 -17.89 -0.22 -12.95
CA LYS A 148 -18.15 0.82 -13.93
C LYS A 148 -17.01 0.91 -14.92
N ARG A 149 -17.35 1.36 -16.12
CA ARG A 149 -16.39 1.72 -17.16
C ARG A 149 -16.48 3.22 -17.39
N HIS A 150 -15.33 3.86 -17.45
CA HIS A 150 -15.22 5.28 -17.70
C HIS A 150 -14.94 5.49 -19.18
N LYS A 151 -15.90 6.06 -19.89
CA LYS A 151 -15.70 6.47 -21.29
C LYS A 151 -14.97 7.81 -21.32
N GLY A 152 -13.99 7.92 -22.15
CA GLY A 152 -13.24 9.15 -22.34
C GLY A 152 -11.82 8.88 -22.80
N ASN A 153 -11.22 9.90 -23.36
CA ASN A 153 -9.85 9.88 -23.84
C ASN A 153 -9.02 10.71 -22.88
N TYR A 154 -8.43 10.06 -21.87
CA TYR A 154 -7.71 10.75 -20.80
C TYR A 154 -6.37 10.09 -20.45
N LEU A 155 -5.46 10.92 -19.99
CA LEU A 155 -4.22 10.54 -19.33
C LEU A 155 -4.44 10.62 -17.82
N LEU A 156 -4.17 9.54 -17.10
CA LEU A 156 -4.27 9.52 -15.65
C LEU A 156 -2.90 9.79 -15.03
N VAL A 157 -2.82 10.84 -14.21
CA VAL A 157 -1.62 11.19 -13.44
C VAL A 157 -1.85 10.88 -11.98
N TYR A 158 -1.01 10.01 -11.41
CA TYR A 158 -0.98 9.68 -9.98
C TYR A 158 0.44 9.85 -9.46
N ASP A 159 0.73 11.04 -8.95
CA ASP A 159 2.07 11.46 -8.55
C ASP A 159 2.11 11.83 -7.06
N PHE A 160 3.00 11.19 -6.32
CA PHE A 160 3.29 11.51 -4.93
C PHE A 160 4.45 12.50 -4.76
N SER A 161 5.25 12.72 -5.80
CA SER A 161 6.47 13.52 -5.69
C SER A 161 6.20 15.02 -5.67
N THR A 162 5.04 15.47 -6.11
CA THR A 162 4.52 16.85 -6.18
C THR A 162 5.52 17.96 -6.56
N LYS A 163 6.83 17.68 -6.52
CA LYS A 163 7.94 18.64 -6.71
C LYS A 163 8.77 18.37 -7.95
N ASP A 164 8.58 17.24 -8.65
CA ASP A 164 9.35 16.97 -9.86
C ASP A 164 8.64 17.58 -11.09
N PRO A 165 9.17 18.67 -11.66
CA PRO A 165 8.55 19.34 -12.80
C PRO A 165 8.53 18.47 -14.07
N ARG A 166 9.41 17.46 -14.16
CA ARG A 166 9.48 16.56 -15.33
C ARG A 166 8.19 15.78 -15.52
N ILE A 167 7.51 15.40 -14.43
CA ILE A 167 6.21 14.71 -14.51
C ILE A 167 5.17 15.60 -15.16
N ASP A 168 5.14 16.88 -14.80
CA ASP A 168 4.21 17.86 -15.37
C ASP A 168 4.48 18.09 -16.87
N GLU A 169 5.74 18.25 -17.23
CA GLU A 169 6.17 18.45 -18.63
C GLU A 169 5.80 17.24 -19.50
N ILE A 170 6.11 16.02 -19.00
CA ILE A 170 5.79 14.78 -19.72
C ILE A 170 4.28 14.59 -19.84
N ALA A 171 3.52 14.81 -18.78
CA ALA A 171 2.07 14.66 -18.78
C ALA A 171 1.42 15.63 -19.80
N GLN A 172 1.81 16.89 -19.78
CA GLN A 172 1.30 17.90 -20.73
C GLN A 172 1.68 17.59 -22.18
N LYS A 173 2.93 17.14 -22.41
CA LYS A 173 3.40 16.74 -23.74
C LYS A 173 2.57 15.59 -24.29
N ILE A 174 2.43 14.49 -23.54
CA ILE A 174 1.66 13.31 -23.96
C ILE A 174 0.19 13.69 -24.21
N ALA A 175 -0.40 14.45 -23.30
CA ALA A 175 -1.80 14.87 -23.42
C ALA A 175 -2.02 15.69 -24.71
N LYS A 176 -1.13 16.65 -25.01
CA LYS A 176 -1.19 17.47 -26.23
C LYS A 176 -1.00 16.63 -27.49
N GLU A 177 0.01 15.76 -27.51
CA GLU A 177 0.33 14.92 -28.68
C GLU A 177 -0.79 13.92 -29.03
N ARG A 178 -1.51 13.45 -28.01
CA ARG A 178 -2.57 12.44 -28.18
C ARG A 178 -3.99 12.99 -28.07
N GLY A 179 -4.16 14.29 -27.85
CA GLY A 179 -5.48 14.92 -27.69
C GLY A 179 -6.24 14.40 -26.46
N LEU A 180 -5.54 14.21 -25.33
CA LEU A 180 -6.11 13.66 -24.11
C LEU A 180 -6.42 14.74 -23.09
N GLU A 181 -7.51 14.56 -22.33
CA GLU A 181 -7.70 15.30 -21.07
C GLU A 181 -6.77 14.70 -19.98
N VAL A 182 -6.35 15.53 -19.02
CA VAL A 182 -5.50 15.04 -17.93
C VAL A 182 -6.33 14.95 -16.65
N TYR A 183 -6.40 13.74 -16.08
CA TYR A 183 -7.08 13.48 -14.80
C TYR A 183 -6.07 13.12 -13.73
N SER A 184 -6.36 13.44 -12.47
CA SER A 184 -5.52 13.06 -11.34
C SER A 184 -6.33 12.70 -10.10
N PHE A 185 -5.81 11.81 -9.26
CA PHE A 185 -6.39 11.49 -7.95
C PHE A 185 -5.97 12.50 -6.86
N ASN A 186 -4.78 13.04 -6.94
CA ASN A 186 -4.13 13.76 -5.85
C ASN A 186 -3.54 15.12 -6.21
N SER A 187 -3.59 15.53 -7.47
CA SER A 187 -3.08 16.83 -7.93
C SER A 187 -4.19 17.67 -8.54
N ASP A 188 -4.11 18.99 -8.30
CA ASP A 188 -5.01 20.01 -8.89
C ASP A 188 -4.24 21.11 -9.62
N LYS A 189 -3.07 20.77 -10.17
CA LYS A 189 -2.26 21.67 -10.97
C LYS A 189 -3.06 22.23 -12.19
N PRO A 190 -2.71 23.39 -12.72
CA PRO A 190 -3.52 24.08 -13.75
C PRO A 190 -3.81 23.27 -15.01
N TYR A 191 -2.96 22.33 -15.36
CA TYR A 191 -3.15 21.47 -16.53
C TYR A 191 -4.05 20.25 -16.29
N ILE A 192 -4.48 20.01 -15.03
CA ILE A 192 -5.39 18.91 -14.67
C ILE A 192 -6.83 19.32 -14.98
N SER A 193 -7.44 18.65 -15.95
CA SER A 193 -8.83 18.89 -16.36
C SER A 193 -9.82 18.38 -15.33
N LYS A 194 -9.48 17.32 -14.59
CA LYS A 194 -10.37 16.70 -13.60
C LYS A 194 -9.62 16.09 -12.44
N VAL A 195 -10.05 16.43 -11.22
CA VAL A 195 -9.52 15.85 -9.98
C VAL A 195 -10.49 14.83 -9.40
N LEU A 196 -10.05 13.59 -9.25
CA LEU A 196 -10.83 12.42 -8.85
C LEU A 196 -10.79 12.23 -7.30
N ARG A 197 -11.13 13.27 -6.54
CA ARG A 197 -10.94 13.35 -5.07
C ARG A 197 -11.76 12.37 -4.23
N ASN A 198 -12.85 11.82 -4.79
CA ASN A 198 -13.82 11.04 -4.00
C ASN A 198 -13.76 9.54 -4.28
N CYS A 199 -12.72 9.09 -4.94
CA CYS A 199 -12.58 7.68 -5.28
C CYS A 199 -12.31 6.86 -4.03
N GLY A 200 -13.08 5.79 -3.86
CA GLY A 200 -12.74 4.69 -2.99
C GLY A 200 -11.88 3.67 -3.75
N PRO A 201 -11.54 2.53 -3.12
CA PRO A 201 -10.67 1.54 -3.76
C PRO A 201 -11.22 0.98 -5.08
N ILE A 202 -12.53 0.78 -5.20
CA ILE A 202 -13.13 0.25 -6.43
C ILE A 202 -13.09 1.31 -7.55
N GLU A 203 -13.49 2.53 -7.24
CA GLU A 203 -13.46 3.63 -8.22
C GLU A 203 -12.03 3.95 -8.67
N PHE A 204 -11.04 3.78 -7.79
CA PHE A 204 -9.61 3.90 -8.14
C PHE A 204 -9.23 2.88 -9.24
N LEU A 205 -9.60 1.63 -9.04
CA LEU A 205 -9.37 0.57 -10.04
C LEU A 205 -10.11 0.82 -11.35
N GLU A 206 -11.35 1.31 -11.29
CA GLU A 206 -12.17 1.65 -12.46
C GLU A 206 -11.46 2.69 -13.35
N TRP A 207 -10.93 3.76 -12.75
CA TRP A 207 -10.22 4.80 -13.48
C TRP A 207 -8.88 4.34 -14.05
N ILE A 208 -8.13 3.50 -13.33
CA ILE A 208 -6.86 2.95 -13.82
C ILE A 208 -7.11 1.99 -14.98
N ASN A 209 -8.14 1.14 -14.88
CA ASN A 209 -8.40 0.14 -15.91
C ASN A 209 -8.77 0.74 -17.27
N ASP A 210 -9.32 1.94 -17.28
CA ASP A 210 -9.83 2.60 -18.47
C ASP A 210 -8.92 3.75 -18.98
N ALA A 211 -7.74 3.96 -18.34
CA ALA A 211 -6.75 4.97 -18.69
C ALA A 211 -5.87 4.58 -19.88
#